data_de0469999c48bb7d67e89c7ffe03e577
#
_entry.id   de0469999c48bb7d67e89c7ffe03e577
#
_cell.length_a   1.000
_cell.length_b   1.000
_cell.length_c   1.000
_cell.angle_alpha   90.00
_cell.angle_beta   90.00
_cell.angle_gamma   90.00
#
_symmetry.space_group_name_H-M   'P 1'
#
loop_
_entity.id
_entity.type
_entity.pdbx_description
1 polymer ?
#
loop_
_entity_poly.entity_id
_entity_poly.type
_entity_poly.pdbx_seq_one_letter_code
_entity_poly.pdbx_strand_id
1 'polypeptide(L)'
;MVEQGAQRAGVETTVRDLLLARADDAGDGLLFEDERHSWAEVVRQGHQRAAALRTLLDDERPPHVGVLLENTPDFLLTLGAAALGGLVVVGLNPTRRGEALAADVRRTDCQLVLTDADHTDLLEGLDDVPVVRVDAPDWADLLEQHADAGAPDVTIGPDDLLMLIFTSGTSGDPKAVRVTHAKVAGPGVMLAERFGLGSNDTAYLSMPLFHSNAVMAGWAPALAGGATVALARRFSASGFLPDVRRHGATYANYVGKPLSYVLATPARDDDADNPLRLVFGNEANERAIDEFAARFGCTVVDSYSSTENAVVVQRQPDMPAGALGRPLPGVAVLDAETSLPTADAVFDDDGRLTNADEAIGELVNTAGSGAFAGYYNDPGAESERMRGGMYWSGDLAYRDAEGWVYFAGRTADWMRVDGENLAAAPLERIWLRHPAVTQAAVYAVPDPGPHGVGDQVVAALLADPPLDAAEVTRFLDAQPDLPTKGRPRWVRLLADLDELPRTATTKVLKRSLAAEGPVAGRGRLLEREERGTTYADVTDLREVLDQV
;
A
#
# COMPACT_ATOMS: atom_id res chain seq x y z
N MET A 1 23.58 22.58 2.21
CA MET A 1 23.04 23.44 3.29
C MET A 1 21.54 23.68 3.16
N VAL A 2 20.99 23.79 1.96
CA VAL A 2 19.53 23.94 1.75
C VAL A 2 18.77 22.64 2.04
N GLU A 3 19.31 21.47 1.65
CA GLU A 3 18.71 20.15 1.91
C GLU A 3 18.67 19.76 3.40
N GLN A 4 19.68 20.16 4.18
CA GLN A 4 19.68 19.91 5.64
C GLN A 4 18.73 20.82 6.42
N GLY A 5 18.39 21.99 5.86
CA GLY A 5 17.42 22.91 6.43
C GLY A 5 15.97 22.45 6.23
N ALA A 6 15.65 21.92 5.05
CA ALA A 6 14.33 21.39 4.73
C ALA A 6 14.00 20.11 5.53
N GLN A 7 15.00 19.21 5.70
CA GLN A 7 14.83 18.02 6.53
C GLN A 7 14.60 18.35 8.03
N ARG A 8 15.22 19.40 8.57
CA ARG A 8 14.99 19.82 9.96
C ARG A 8 13.65 20.53 10.16
N ALA A 9 13.22 21.35 9.21
CA ALA A 9 11.94 22.05 9.30
C ALA A 9 10.75 21.06 9.25
N GLY A 10 10.84 19.97 8.45
CA GLY A 10 9.78 18.97 8.37
C GLY A 10 9.63 18.06 9.59
N VAL A 11 10.65 17.94 10.44
CA VAL A 11 10.64 17.07 11.64
C VAL A 11 9.93 17.75 12.83
N GLU A 12 9.83 19.07 12.84
CA GLU A 12 9.20 19.85 13.92
C GLU A 12 7.74 20.22 13.63
N THR A 13 7.26 20.09 12.39
CA THR A 13 5.91 20.47 11.96
C THR A 13 4.91 19.36 12.27
N THR A 14 3.79 19.73 12.87
CA THR A 14 2.65 18.83 13.10
C THR A 14 1.58 18.97 12.01
N VAL A 15 0.71 17.97 11.87
CA VAL A 15 -0.49 18.08 11.01
C VAL A 15 -1.42 19.19 11.53
N ARG A 16 -1.44 19.41 12.87
CA ARG A 16 -2.16 20.54 13.47
C ARG A 16 -1.69 21.88 12.90
N ASP A 17 -0.36 22.10 12.83
CA ASP A 17 0.20 23.34 12.31
C ASP A 17 -0.20 23.57 10.85
N LEU A 18 -0.17 22.50 10.04
CA LEU A 18 -0.61 22.57 8.63
C LEU A 18 -2.09 22.95 8.50
N LEU A 19 -2.97 22.39 9.34
CA LEU A 19 -4.38 22.73 9.36
C LEU A 19 -4.62 24.16 9.84
N LEU A 20 -3.97 24.58 10.93
CA LEU A 20 -4.12 25.93 11.46
C LEU A 20 -3.63 27.00 10.47
N ALA A 21 -2.62 26.70 9.65
CA ALA A 21 -2.19 27.56 8.56
C ALA A 21 -3.27 27.76 7.47
N ARG A 22 -4.34 26.96 7.45
CA ARG A 22 -5.49 27.04 6.54
C ARG A 22 -6.75 27.63 7.18
N ALA A 23 -6.71 28.01 8.44
CA ALA A 23 -7.89 28.44 9.21
C ALA A 23 -8.64 29.63 8.58
N ASP A 24 -7.92 30.52 7.87
CA ASP A 24 -8.49 31.69 7.20
C ASP A 24 -8.52 31.55 5.66
N ASP A 25 -8.20 30.35 5.14
CA ASP A 25 -8.13 30.10 3.71
C ASP A 25 -9.54 29.82 3.14
N ALA A 26 -10.07 30.77 2.37
CA ALA A 26 -11.38 30.67 1.74
C ALA A 26 -11.37 29.86 0.43
N GLY A 27 -10.19 29.39 -0.03
CA GLY A 27 -10.07 28.51 -1.19
C GLY A 27 -10.66 27.14 -0.93
N ASP A 28 -10.97 26.39 -2.00
CA ASP A 28 -11.50 25.04 -1.88
C ASP A 28 -10.53 24.13 -1.14
N GLY A 29 -10.99 23.50 -0.08
CA GLY A 29 -10.23 22.54 0.71
C GLY A 29 -10.62 21.09 0.43
N LEU A 30 -11.93 20.83 0.30
CA LEU A 30 -12.47 19.50 0.06
C LEU A 30 -13.63 19.57 -0.93
N LEU A 31 -13.55 18.73 -1.95
CA LEU A 31 -14.63 18.42 -2.89
C LEU A 31 -15.02 16.96 -2.73
N PHE A 32 -16.30 16.69 -2.60
CA PHE A 32 -16.84 15.34 -2.55
C PHE A 32 -18.21 15.28 -3.21
N GLU A 33 -18.33 14.50 -4.28
CA GLU A 33 -19.57 14.46 -5.08
C GLU A 33 -20.00 15.89 -5.50
N ASP A 34 -21.11 16.42 -5.00
CA ASP A 34 -21.60 17.79 -5.24
C ASP A 34 -21.29 18.75 -4.07
N GLU A 35 -20.67 18.23 -2.99
CA GLU A 35 -20.31 19.01 -1.83
C GLU A 35 -18.97 19.72 -2.04
N ARG A 36 -18.89 20.93 -1.45
CA ARG A 36 -17.69 21.77 -1.51
C ARG A 36 -17.48 22.44 -0.16
N HIS A 37 -16.29 22.29 0.38
CA HIS A 37 -15.86 22.94 1.62
C HIS A 37 -14.58 23.74 1.38
N SER A 38 -14.53 24.99 1.85
CA SER A 38 -13.28 25.75 1.91
C SER A 38 -12.33 25.15 2.95
N TRP A 39 -11.04 25.48 2.88
CA TRP A 39 -10.09 25.06 3.91
C TRP A 39 -10.47 25.61 5.29
N ALA A 40 -10.94 26.87 5.36
CA ALA A 40 -11.45 27.45 6.61
C ALA A 40 -12.61 26.63 7.19
N GLU A 41 -13.53 26.14 6.35
CA GLU A 41 -14.62 25.27 6.77
C GLU A 41 -14.14 23.90 7.23
N VAL A 42 -13.14 23.31 6.55
CA VAL A 42 -12.50 22.04 6.95
C VAL A 42 -11.90 22.17 8.35
N VAL A 43 -11.18 23.27 8.62
CA VAL A 43 -10.59 23.52 9.94
C VAL A 43 -11.66 23.75 11.00
N ARG A 44 -12.68 24.58 10.72
CA ARG A 44 -13.80 24.83 11.64
C ARG A 44 -14.55 23.54 11.97
N GLN A 45 -14.88 22.73 10.98
CA GLN A 45 -15.54 21.44 11.17
C GLN A 45 -14.63 20.43 11.90
N GLY A 46 -13.31 20.55 11.73
CA GLY A 46 -12.34 19.78 12.52
C GLY A 46 -12.39 20.12 13.99
N HIS A 47 -12.42 21.43 14.36
CA HIS A 47 -12.60 21.88 15.75
C HIS A 47 -13.93 21.41 16.33
N GLN A 48 -15.02 21.57 15.59
CA GLN A 48 -16.36 21.13 15.99
C GLN A 48 -16.39 19.64 16.32
N ARG A 49 -15.85 18.78 15.43
CA ARG A 49 -15.77 17.33 15.65
C ARG A 49 -14.82 16.96 16.80
N ALA A 50 -13.71 17.67 16.94
CA ALA A 50 -12.80 17.43 18.06
C ALA A 50 -13.47 17.70 19.40
N ALA A 51 -14.21 18.81 19.53
CA ALA A 51 -14.97 19.14 20.73
C ALA A 51 -16.07 18.10 21.01
N ALA A 52 -16.86 17.74 19.98
CA ALA A 52 -17.92 16.74 20.09
C ALA A 52 -17.38 15.37 20.53
N LEU A 53 -16.34 14.87 19.87
CA LEU A 53 -15.74 13.56 20.19
C LEU A 53 -15.17 13.53 21.62
N ARG A 54 -14.51 14.59 22.07
CA ARG A 54 -13.98 14.66 23.44
C ARG A 54 -15.07 14.51 24.52
N THR A 55 -16.32 14.90 24.26
CA THR A 55 -17.42 14.67 25.21
C THR A 55 -17.84 13.21 25.33
N LEU A 56 -17.46 12.38 24.36
CA LEU A 56 -17.79 10.95 24.32
C LEU A 56 -16.66 10.07 24.85
N LEU A 57 -15.47 10.63 25.07
CA LEU A 57 -14.28 9.88 25.48
C LEU A 57 -14.01 10.04 26.97
N ASP A 58 -13.40 9.02 27.54
CA ASP A 58 -12.87 9.00 28.89
C ASP A 58 -11.42 9.53 28.86
N ASP A 59 -11.13 10.60 29.59
CA ASP A 59 -9.82 11.24 29.65
C ASP A 59 -8.72 10.36 30.28
N GLU A 60 -9.11 9.31 31.04
CA GLU A 60 -8.16 8.36 31.64
C GLU A 60 -7.71 7.26 30.68
N ARG A 61 -8.32 7.16 29.49
CA ARG A 61 -8.02 6.16 28.46
C ARG A 61 -7.36 6.79 27.25
N PRO A 62 -6.58 6.02 26.45
CA PRO A 62 -6.08 6.51 25.17
C PRO A 62 -7.21 7.09 24.30
N PRO A 63 -7.07 8.31 23.72
CA PRO A 63 -8.16 8.98 23.00
C PRO A 63 -8.34 8.41 21.58
N HIS A 64 -8.52 7.10 21.49
CA HIS A 64 -8.60 6.36 20.24
C HIS A 64 -10.04 6.25 19.75
N VAL A 65 -10.25 6.68 18.51
CA VAL A 65 -11.53 6.64 17.79
C VAL A 65 -11.39 5.73 16.58
N GLY A 66 -12.08 4.60 16.58
CA GLY A 66 -12.19 3.74 15.42
C GLY A 66 -13.01 4.43 14.33
N VAL A 67 -12.56 4.36 13.08
CA VAL A 67 -13.28 4.88 11.92
C VAL A 67 -13.46 3.77 10.90
N LEU A 68 -14.71 3.33 10.73
CA LEU A 68 -15.14 2.29 9.80
C LEU A 68 -16.05 2.91 8.75
N LEU A 69 -15.44 3.57 7.78
CA LEU A 69 -16.10 4.31 6.69
C LEU A 69 -15.34 4.09 5.38
N GLU A 70 -16.02 4.26 4.27
CA GLU A 70 -15.36 4.53 2.98
C GLU A 70 -14.75 5.95 3.00
N ASN A 71 -14.18 6.39 1.87
CA ASN A 71 -13.70 7.76 1.75
C ASN A 71 -14.88 8.74 1.70
N THR A 72 -15.24 9.28 2.83
CA THR A 72 -16.31 10.27 2.98
C THR A 72 -15.74 11.55 3.62
N PRO A 73 -16.43 12.68 3.52
CA PRO A 73 -16.06 13.89 4.27
C PRO A 73 -15.89 13.62 5.76
N ASP A 74 -16.75 12.78 6.36
CA ASP A 74 -16.66 12.46 7.79
C ASP A 74 -15.35 11.77 8.17
N PHE A 75 -14.81 10.88 7.32
CA PHE A 75 -13.50 10.30 7.58
C PHE A 75 -12.40 11.37 7.60
N LEU A 76 -12.33 12.18 6.53
CA LEU A 76 -11.28 13.18 6.38
C LEU A 76 -11.38 14.27 7.45
N LEU A 77 -12.61 14.72 7.77
CA LEU A 77 -12.87 15.71 8.81
C LEU A 77 -12.58 15.14 10.22
N THR A 78 -12.79 13.85 10.45
CA THR A 78 -12.41 13.17 11.70
C THR A 78 -10.89 13.09 11.84
N LEU A 79 -10.16 12.84 10.73
CA LEU A 79 -8.70 12.91 10.74
C LEU A 79 -8.20 14.33 11.06
N GLY A 80 -8.86 15.34 10.51
CA GLY A 80 -8.63 16.76 10.87
C GLY A 80 -8.94 17.03 12.34
N ALA A 81 -10.05 16.51 12.86
CA ALA A 81 -10.42 16.62 14.27
C ALA A 81 -9.39 15.96 15.20
N ALA A 82 -8.89 14.81 14.82
CA ALA A 82 -7.83 14.14 15.58
C ALA A 82 -6.57 14.99 15.64
N ALA A 83 -6.14 15.55 14.50
CA ALA A 83 -4.97 16.41 14.43
C ALA A 83 -5.13 17.70 15.25
N LEU A 84 -6.32 18.29 15.29
CA LEU A 84 -6.60 19.54 16.01
C LEU A 84 -6.87 19.31 17.51
N GLY A 85 -7.45 18.15 17.85
CA GLY A 85 -7.93 17.85 19.20
C GLY A 85 -7.08 16.88 20.01
N GLY A 86 -5.96 16.36 19.49
CA GLY A 86 -5.14 15.37 20.18
C GLY A 86 -5.85 14.04 20.33
N LEU A 87 -6.65 13.65 19.34
CA LEU A 87 -7.28 12.33 19.26
C LEU A 87 -6.44 11.44 18.33
N VAL A 88 -6.69 10.15 18.35
CA VAL A 88 -6.03 9.17 17.48
C VAL A 88 -7.07 8.45 16.64
N VAL A 89 -7.01 8.59 15.32
CA VAL A 89 -7.85 7.82 14.40
C VAL A 89 -7.31 6.40 14.28
N VAL A 90 -8.14 5.40 14.53
CA VAL A 90 -7.86 4.00 14.19
C VAL A 90 -8.56 3.67 12.88
N GLY A 91 -7.79 3.54 11.81
CA GLY A 91 -8.31 3.24 10.47
C GLY A 91 -8.77 1.77 10.37
N LEU A 92 -10.06 1.52 10.51
CA LEU A 92 -10.63 0.18 10.42
C LEU A 92 -10.89 -0.21 8.96
N ASN A 93 -10.56 -1.45 8.63
CA ASN A 93 -10.70 -1.94 7.25
C ASN A 93 -12.10 -2.55 7.03
N PRO A 94 -12.96 -1.97 6.17
CA PRO A 94 -14.32 -2.47 5.91
C PRO A 94 -14.37 -3.81 5.16
N THR A 95 -13.24 -4.38 4.76
CA THR A 95 -13.20 -5.75 4.22
C THR A 95 -13.07 -6.82 5.32
N ARG A 96 -12.74 -6.43 6.55
CA ARG A 96 -12.68 -7.34 7.71
C ARG A 96 -14.08 -7.63 8.24
N ARG A 97 -14.26 -8.77 8.88
CA ARG A 97 -15.58 -9.26 9.32
C ARG A 97 -15.52 -9.86 10.73
N GLY A 98 -16.63 -9.76 11.44
CA GLY A 98 -16.89 -10.47 12.69
C GLY A 98 -15.79 -10.29 13.74
N GLU A 99 -15.40 -11.38 14.40
CA GLU A 99 -14.39 -11.34 15.48
C GLU A 99 -13.04 -10.76 15.04
N ALA A 100 -12.65 -10.91 13.78
CA ALA A 100 -11.40 -10.34 13.28
C ALA A 100 -11.42 -8.79 13.26
N LEU A 101 -12.57 -8.18 12.95
CA LEU A 101 -12.74 -6.72 13.02
C LEU A 101 -12.86 -6.27 14.48
N ALA A 102 -13.64 -6.99 15.31
CA ALA A 102 -13.79 -6.71 16.73
C ALA A 102 -12.44 -6.79 17.47
N ALA A 103 -11.61 -7.77 17.13
CA ALA A 103 -10.26 -7.89 17.68
C ALA A 103 -9.36 -6.69 17.31
N ASP A 104 -9.48 -6.15 16.09
CA ASP A 104 -8.75 -4.95 15.70
C ASP A 104 -9.17 -3.72 16.51
N VAL A 105 -10.47 -3.55 16.77
CA VAL A 105 -11.02 -2.48 17.63
C VAL A 105 -10.50 -2.59 19.06
N ARG A 106 -10.55 -3.80 19.64
CA ARG A 106 -10.14 -4.03 21.04
C ARG A 106 -8.65 -3.88 21.26
N ARG A 107 -7.80 -4.46 20.36
CA ARG A 107 -6.33 -4.39 20.50
C ARG A 107 -5.78 -2.98 20.35
N THR A 108 -6.53 -2.09 19.71
CA THR A 108 -6.17 -0.67 19.55
C THR A 108 -6.84 0.24 20.56
N ASP A 109 -7.43 -0.33 21.62
CA ASP A 109 -8.07 0.40 22.72
C ASP A 109 -9.07 1.47 22.26
N CYS A 110 -9.78 1.25 21.14
CA CYS A 110 -10.82 2.15 20.68
C CYS A 110 -11.85 2.39 21.79
N GLN A 111 -12.14 3.65 22.08
CA GLN A 111 -13.17 4.00 23.04
C GLN A 111 -14.56 4.05 22.40
N LEU A 112 -14.61 4.36 21.09
CA LEU A 112 -15.82 4.30 20.27
C LEU A 112 -15.44 4.01 18.81
N VAL A 113 -16.44 3.64 18.00
CA VAL A 113 -16.30 3.46 16.56
C VAL A 113 -17.28 4.38 15.84
N LEU A 114 -16.77 5.23 14.94
CA LEU A 114 -17.58 5.97 13.98
C LEU A 114 -17.84 5.09 12.75
N THR A 115 -19.10 5.02 12.33
CA THR A 115 -19.53 4.23 11.16
C THR A 115 -20.74 4.90 10.50
N ASP A 116 -21.21 4.33 9.39
CA ASP A 116 -22.43 4.72 8.69
C ASP A 116 -23.42 3.53 8.60
N ALA A 117 -24.58 3.74 7.96
CA ALA A 117 -25.59 2.70 7.78
C ALA A 117 -25.06 1.51 6.97
N ASP A 118 -24.19 1.74 6.00
CA ASP A 118 -23.69 0.71 5.09
C ASP A 118 -22.68 -0.24 5.77
N HIS A 119 -22.05 0.20 6.87
CA HIS A 119 -20.99 -0.55 7.55
C HIS A 119 -21.39 -1.01 8.97
N THR A 120 -22.52 -0.55 9.53
CA THR A 120 -22.93 -0.87 10.90
C THR A 120 -23.03 -2.38 11.14
N ASP A 121 -23.55 -3.15 10.19
CA ASP A 121 -23.71 -4.61 10.31
C ASP A 121 -22.36 -5.34 10.43
N LEU A 122 -21.24 -4.72 10.00
CA LEU A 122 -19.90 -5.29 10.14
C LEU A 122 -19.42 -5.31 11.61
N LEU A 123 -20.04 -4.51 12.47
CA LEU A 123 -19.76 -4.38 13.90
C LEU A 123 -20.68 -5.24 14.77
N GLU A 124 -21.50 -6.10 14.16
CA GLU A 124 -22.32 -7.06 14.91
C GLU A 124 -21.45 -7.93 15.83
N GLY A 125 -21.81 -8.02 17.11
CA GLY A 125 -21.03 -8.70 18.15
C GLY A 125 -19.95 -7.85 18.83
N LEU A 126 -19.83 -6.56 18.49
CA LEU A 126 -19.01 -5.59 19.21
C LEU A 126 -19.86 -4.84 20.25
N ASP A 127 -20.25 -5.55 21.34
CA ASP A 127 -21.17 -5.02 22.36
C ASP A 127 -20.46 -4.19 23.45
N ASP A 128 -19.14 -4.26 23.50
CA ASP A 128 -18.29 -3.67 24.55
C ASP A 128 -17.71 -2.30 24.19
N VAL A 129 -17.89 -1.84 22.93
CA VAL A 129 -17.42 -0.55 22.45
C VAL A 129 -18.58 0.22 21.82
N PRO A 130 -18.84 1.48 22.24
CA PRO A 130 -19.89 2.31 21.66
C PRO A 130 -19.71 2.51 20.16
N VAL A 131 -20.81 2.41 19.40
CA VAL A 131 -20.87 2.66 17.97
C VAL A 131 -21.68 3.93 17.71
N VAL A 132 -21.10 4.88 16.98
CA VAL A 132 -21.72 6.16 16.64
C VAL A 132 -21.90 6.22 15.13
N ARG A 133 -23.13 6.40 14.68
CA ARG A 133 -23.46 6.53 13.26
C ARG A 133 -23.36 8.00 12.83
N VAL A 134 -22.40 8.30 11.93
CA VAL A 134 -22.15 9.66 11.42
C VAL A 134 -23.27 10.18 10.51
N ASP A 135 -24.09 9.29 9.95
CA ASP A 135 -25.26 9.60 9.13
C ASP A 135 -26.59 9.66 9.93
N ALA A 136 -26.53 9.51 11.26
CA ALA A 136 -27.69 9.59 12.13
C ALA A 136 -27.94 11.01 12.64
N PRO A 137 -29.22 11.38 12.91
CA PRO A 137 -29.57 12.70 13.46
C PRO A 137 -28.83 13.06 14.75
N ASP A 138 -28.64 12.10 15.66
CA ASP A 138 -27.97 12.31 16.95
C ASP A 138 -26.54 12.82 16.78
N TRP A 139 -25.83 12.37 15.72
CA TRP A 139 -24.50 12.89 15.39
C TRP A 139 -24.57 14.33 14.91
N ALA A 140 -25.52 14.65 14.02
CA ALA A 140 -25.71 16.01 13.54
C ALA A 140 -26.07 16.96 14.69
N ASP A 141 -26.96 16.54 15.59
CA ASP A 141 -27.35 17.31 16.78
C ASP A 141 -26.16 17.54 17.73
N LEU A 142 -25.31 16.51 17.92
CA LEU A 142 -24.08 16.65 18.71
C LEU A 142 -23.10 17.63 18.07
N LEU A 143 -22.90 17.57 16.77
CA LEU A 143 -22.06 18.54 16.06
C LEU A 143 -22.60 19.96 16.17
N GLU A 144 -23.92 20.17 16.05
CA GLU A 144 -24.55 21.49 16.17
C GLU A 144 -24.36 22.09 17.57
N GLN A 145 -24.40 21.29 18.64
CA GLN A 145 -24.09 21.75 20.00
C GLN A 145 -22.66 22.28 20.15
N HIS A 146 -21.76 21.91 19.25
CA HIS A 146 -20.37 22.34 19.23
C HIS A 146 -20.02 23.21 18.00
N ALA A 147 -21.03 23.82 17.34
CA ALA A 147 -20.86 24.60 16.11
C ALA A 147 -19.84 25.75 16.24
N ASP A 148 -19.81 26.39 17.40
CA ASP A 148 -18.91 27.52 17.71
C ASP A 148 -17.63 27.09 18.46
N ALA A 149 -17.33 25.79 18.51
CA ALA A 149 -16.14 25.31 19.21
C ALA A 149 -14.86 25.83 18.55
N GLY A 150 -14.02 26.47 19.38
CA GLY A 150 -12.67 26.88 18.98
C GLY A 150 -11.66 25.74 19.06
N ALA A 151 -10.40 26.09 18.86
CA ALA A 151 -9.31 25.14 19.02
C ALA A 151 -9.29 24.55 20.45
N PRO A 152 -9.28 23.21 20.61
CA PRO A 152 -9.14 22.61 21.93
C PRO A 152 -7.81 23.03 22.59
N ASP A 153 -7.86 23.23 23.91
CA ASP A 153 -6.68 23.55 24.73
C ASP A 153 -5.88 22.27 25.02
N VAL A 154 -5.17 21.82 24.01
CA VAL A 154 -4.30 20.63 24.06
C VAL A 154 -2.94 20.95 23.45
N THR A 155 -1.89 20.45 24.07
CA THR A 155 -0.54 20.51 23.51
C THR A 155 -0.31 19.28 22.63
N ILE A 156 0.09 19.49 21.38
CA ILE A 156 0.35 18.42 20.42
C ILE A 156 1.75 18.62 19.85
N GLY A 157 2.59 17.62 20.04
CA GLY A 157 3.94 17.58 19.51
C GLY A 157 4.08 16.71 18.26
N PRO A 158 5.22 16.77 17.59
CA PRO A 158 5.49 16.00 16.38
C PRO A 158 5.48 14.48 16.61
N ASP A 159 5.82 14.02 17.80
CA ASP A 159 5.89 12.59 18.17
C ASP A 159 4.56 12.03 18.69
N ASP A 160 3.55 12.89 18.90
CA ASP A 160 2.23 12.44 19.33
C ASP A 160 1.54 11.64 18.22
N LEU A 161 0.77 10.62 18.63
CA LEU A 161 0.02 9.79 17.70
C LEU A 161 -1.10 10.59 17.05
N LEU A 162 -1.23 10.45 15.74
CA LEU A 162 -2.35 10.95 14.95
C LEU A 162 -3.25 9.80 14.51
N MET A 163 -2.65 8.67 14.14
CA MET A 163 -3.38 7.56 13.55
C MET A 163 -2.72 6.22 13.87
N LEU A 164 -3.52 5.16 13.93
CA LEU A 164 -3.08 3.76 13.86
C LEU A 164 -3.53 3.18 12.53
N ILE A 165 -2.58 2.64 11.78
CA ILE A 165 -2.82 2.06 10.45
C ILE A 165 -2.47 0.58 10.48
N PHE A 166 -3.44 -0.26 10.13
CA PHE A 166 -3.21 -1.70 10.05
C PHE A 166 -2.47 -2.08 8.78
N THR A 167 -1.40 -2.87 8.95
CA THR A 167 -0.65 -3.49 7.85
C THR A 167 -0.81 -5.01 7.91
N SER A 168 -0.83 -5.64 6.73
CA SER A 168 -0.83 -7.10 6.65
C SER A 168 0.53 -7.63 7.11
N GLY A 169 0.59 -8.10 8.36
CA GLY A 169 1.79 -8.76 8.89
C GLY A 169 2.08 -10.10 8.21
N THR A 170 3.34 -10.53 8.28
CA THR A 170 3.76 -11.87 7.84
C THR A 170 3.20 -12.99 8.72
N SER A 171 2.83 -12.68 9.97
CA SER A 171 2.39 -13.62 11.01
C SER A 171 0.88 -13.91 11.04
N GLY A 172 0.07 -13.32 10.17
CA GLY A 172 -1.36 -13.60 10.06
C GLY A 172 -2.27 -12.45 10.47
N ASP A 173 -2.17 -11.93 11.69
CA ASP A 173 -2.96 -10.79 12.15
C ASP A 173 -2.35 -9.46 11.73
N PRO A 174 -3.18 -8.47 11.33
CA PRO A 174 -2.68 -7.15 10.99
C PRO A 174 -2.03 -6.47 12.19
N LYS A 175 -0.93 -5.76 11.94
CA LYS A 175 -0.20 -4.99 12.94
C LYS A 175 -0.62 -3.53 12.86
N ALA A 176 -0.93 -2.90 13.99
CA ALA A 176 -1.31 -1.49 14.07
C ALA A 176 -0.06 -0.61 14.16
N VAL A 177 0.36 -0.04 13.02
CA VAL A 177 1.52 0.85 12.94
C VAL A 177 1.20 2.18 13.59
N ARG A 178 2.08 2.65 14.49
CA ARG A 178 2.01 3.98 15.11
C ARG A 178 2.40 5.06 14.09
N VAL A 179 1.46 5.94 13.77
CA VAL A 179 1.64 7.06 12.85
C VAL A 179 1.55 8.36 13.62
N THR A 180 2.68 9.05 13.74
CA THR A 180 2.78 10.33 14.47
C THR A 180 2.46 11.51 13.57
N HIS A 181 2.28 12.69 14.16
CA HIS A 181 2.10 13.94 13.43
C HIS A 181 3.26 14.22 12.48
N ALA A 182 4.52 14.08 12.95
CA ALA A 182 5.71 14.29 12.12
C ALA A 182 5.77 13.32 10.94
N LYS A 183 5.35 12.07 11.16
CA LYS A 183 5.36 11.02 10.13
C LYS A 183 4.37 11.29 8.99
N VAL A 184 3.38 12.14 9.20
CA VAL A 184 2.43 12.61 8.17
C VAL A 184 2.83 13.98 7.63
N ALA A 185 3.11 14.94 8.50
CA ALA A 185 3.43 16.32 8.11
C ALA A 185 4.73 16.41 7.32
N GLY A 186 5.81 15.72 7.76
CA GLY A 186 7.11 15.78 7.09
C GLY A 186 7.06 15.34 5.63
N PRO A 187 6.60 14.12 5.31
CA PRO A 187 6.39 13.72 3.92
C PRO A 187 5.42 14.63 3.15
N GLY A 188 4.37 15.13 3.80
CA GLY A 188 3.43 16.07 3.20
C GLY A 188 4.11 17.34 2.69
N VAL A 189 4.90 18.00 3.53
CA VAL A 189 5.69 19.19 3.16
C VAL A 189 6.70 18.85 2.06
N MET A 190 7.47 17.78 2.23
CA MET A 190 8.48 17.35 1.27
C MET A 190 7.89 17.07 -0.11
N LEU A 191 6.75 16.38 -0.19
CA LEU A 191 6.10 16.05 -1.46
C LEU A 191 5.45 17.29 -2.10
N ALA A 192 4.83 18.17 -1.29
CA ALA A 192 4.29 19.44 -1.79
C ALA A 192 5.38 20.31 -2.43
N GLU A 193 6.52 20.47 -1.76
CA GLU A 193 7.67 21.20 -2.30
C GLU A 193 8.25 20.54 -3.54
N ARG A 194 8.51 19.23 -3.48
CA ARG A 194 9.09 18.45 -4.59
C ARG A 194 8.26 18.53 -5.87
N PHE A 195 6.94 18.48 -5.74
CA PHE A 195 6.01 18.44 -6.87
C PHE A 195 5.38 19.80 -7.19
N GLY A 196 5.73 20.84 -6.42
CA GLY A 196 5.20 22.18 -6.60
C GLY A 196 3.68 22.24 -6.45
N LEU A 197 3.13 21.49 -5.46
CA LEU A 197 1.70 21.53 -5.17
C LEU A 197 1.36 22.82 -4.44
N GLY A 198 0.31 23.50 -4.89
CA GLY A 198 -0.15 24.76 -4.32
C GLY A 198 -1.66 24.94 -4.48
N SER A 199 -2.16 26.14 -4.10
CA SER A 199 -3.59 26.47 -4.12
C SER A 199 -4.27 26.42 -5.49
N ASN A 200 -3.50 26.36 -6.58
CA ASN A 200 -4.04 26.18 -7.93
C ASN A 200 -4.13 24.70 -8.35
N ASP A 201 -3.69 23.78 -7.49
CA ASP A 201 -3.73 22.35 -7.77
C ASP A 201 -4.95 21.69 -7.11
N THR A 202 -5.39 20.59 -7.72
CA THR A 202 -6.38 19.70 -7.14
C THR A 202 -5.81 18.29 -7.07
N ALA A 203 -5.81 17.72 -5.86
CA ALA A 203 -5.35 16.35 -5.60
C ALA A 203 -6.55 15.39 -5.60
N TYR A 204 -6.59 14.46 -6.55
CA TYR A 204 -7.60 13.42 -6.60
C TYR A 204 -7.22 12.23 -5.72
N LEU A 205 -8.02 11.98 -4.67
CA LEU A 205 -7.82 10.93 -3.69
C LEU A 205 -8.88 9.85 -3.84
N SER A 206 -8.48 8.69 -4.34
CA SER A 206 -9.36 7.51 -4.46
C SER A 206 -8.84 6.29 -3.70
N MET A 207 -7.63 6.36 -3.14
CA MET A 207 -7.10 5.32 -2.27
C MET A 207 -7.75 5.40 -0.88
N PRO A 208 -7.95 4.26 -0.19
CA PRO A 208 -8.64 4.24 1.10
C PRO A 208 -7.94 5.06 2.18
N LEU A 209 -8.68 5.95 2.86
CA LEU A 209 -8.14 6.83 3.92
C LEU A 209 -7.67 6.07 5.17
N PHE A 210 -8.09 4.83 5.37
CA PHE A 210 -7.56 3.98 6.44
C PHE A 210 -6.16 3.39 6.13
N HIS A 211 -5.58 3.69 4.95
CA HIS A 211 -4.24 3.31 4.55
C HIS A 211 -3.28 4.49 4.41
N SER A 212 -1.99 4.22 4.65
CA SER A 212 -0.92 5.22 4.65
C SER A 212 -0.78 5.99 3.33
N ASN A 213 -0.97 5.35 2.18
CA ASN A 213 -0.82 6.00 0.88
C ASN A 213 -1.82 7.18 0.71
N ALA A 214 -3.10 7.00 1.04
CA ALA A 214 -4.10 8.07 0.93
C ALA A 214 -3.76 9.26 1.85
N VAL A 215 -3.30 8.98 3.07
CA VAL A 215 -2.97 10.00 4.07
C VAL A 215 -1.64 10.68 3.74
N MET A 216 -0.56 9.91 3.51
CA MET A 216 0.80 10.44 3.39
C MET A 216 1.16 10.91 1.98
N ALA A 217 0.63 10.26 0.94
CA ALA A 217 0.90 10.61 -0.46
C ALA A 217 -0.24 11.38 -1.13
N GLY A 218 -1.44 11.40 -0.54
CA GLY A 218 -2.60 12.10 -1.05
C GLY A 218 -2.95 13.35 -0.25
N TRP A 219 -3.50 13.16 0.95
CA TRP A 219 -4.01 14.25 1.79
C TRP A 219 -2.94 15.19 2.31
N ALA A 220 -1.87 14.65 2.90
CA ALA A 220 -0.83 15.47 3.54
C ALA A 220 -0.14 16.45 2.58
N PRO A 221 0.30 16.07 1.35
CA PRO A 221 0.87 17.04 0.42
C PRO A 221 -0.16 18.06 -0.09
N ALA A 222 -1.44 17.69 -0.27
CA ALA A 222 -2.49 18.64 -0.61
C ALA A 222 -2.67 19.68 0.50
N LEU A 223 -2.79 19.24 1.76
CA LEU A 223 -2.89 20.12 2.95
C LEU A 223 -1.67 21.03 3.08
N ALA A 224 -0.46 20.50 2.96
CA ALA A 224 0.78 21.28 3.09
C ALA A 224 0.89 22.35 2.00
N GLY A 225 0.57 22.01 0.75
CA GLY A 225 0.57 22.94 -0.38
C GLY A 225 -0.64 23.90 -0.41
N GLY A 226 -1.73 23.58 0.29
CA GLY A 226 -3.01 24.29 0.17
C GLY A 226 -3.75 23.94 -1.11
N ALA A 227 -3.48 22.78 -1.70
CA ALA A 227 -4.19 22.27 -2.86
C ALA A 227 -5.59 21.75 -2.45
N THR A 228 -6.54 21.84 -3.36
CA THR A 228 -7.88 21.26 -3.16
C THR A 228 -7.82 19.74 -3.11
N VAL A 229 -8.51 19.10 -2.19
CA VAL A 229 -8.69 17.65 -2.13
C VAL A 229 -9.99 17.27 -2.86
N ALA A 230 -9.91 16.58 -3.98
CA ALA A 230 -11.06 15.95 -4.63
C ALA A 230 -11.14 14.49 -4.17
N LEU A 231 -12.05 14.21 -3.23
CA LEU A 231 -12.19 12.92 -2.60
C LEU A 231 -13.16 12.04 -3.38
N ALA A 232 -12.72 10.87 -3.82
CA ALA A 232 -13.60 9.85 -4.38
C ALA A 232 -13.92 8.80 -3.31
N ARG A 233 -15.18 8.40 -3.20
CA ARG A 233 -15.66 7.41 -2.21
C ARG A 233 -14.84 6.13 -2.24
N ARG A 234 -14.47 5.68 -3.44
CA ARG A 234 -13.61 4.51 -3.69
C ARG A 234 -12.96 4.61 -5.06
N PHE A 235 -11.90 3.87 -5.27
CA PHE A 235 -11.29 3.75 -6.59
C PHE A 235 -12.25 3.13 -7.61
N SER A 236 -12.34 3.75 -8.78
CA SER A 236 -13.06 3.25 -9.95
C SER A 236 -12.22 3.47 -11.21
N ALA A 237 -11.86 2.39 -11.91
CA ALA A 237 -11.06 2.49 -13.12
C ALA A 237 -11.79 3.28 -14.23
N SER A 238 -13.09 3.05 -14.43
CA SER A 238 -13.91 3.77 -15.41
C SER A 238 -14.30 5.17 -14.96
N GLY A 239 -14.34 5.43 -13.63
CA GLY A 239 -14.64 6.73 -13.06
C GLY A 239 -13.41 7.66 -12.98
N PHE A 240 -12.18 7.13 -13.06
CA PHE A 240 -10.96 7.89 -12.87
C PHE A 240 -10.86 9.14 -13.76
N LEU A 241 -10.88 8.98 -15.07
CA LEU A 241 -10.74 10.10 -16.01
C LEU A 241 -11.94 11.09 -15.96
N PRO A 242 -13.21 10.62 -15.89
CA PRO A 242 -14.35 11.50 -15.62
C PRO A 242 -14.17 12.37 -14.37
N ASP A 243 -13.71 11.80 -13.26
CA ASP A 243 -13.52 12.54 -12.01
C ASP A 243 -12.34 13.52 -12.11
N VAL A 244 -11.22 13.11 -12.70
CA VAL A 244 -10.07 13.98 -12.99
C VAL A 244 -10.50 15.22 -13.77
N ARG A 245 -11.31 15.05 -14.82
CA ARG A 245 -11.85 16.14 -15.64
C ARG A 245 -12.84 17.01 -14.86
N ARG A 246 -13.80 16.36 -14.14
CA ARG A 246 -14.84 17.04 -13.36
C ARG A 246 -14.25 17.98 -12.31
N HIS A 247 -13.24 17.53 -11.60
CA HIS A 247 -12.65 18.28 -10.49
C HIS A 247 -11.42 19.09 -10.90
N GLY A 248 -10.99 19.01 -12.16
CA GLY A 248 -9.78 19.68 -12.62
C GLY A 248 -8.52 19.16 -11.92
N ALA A 249 -8.46 17.86 -11.63
CA ALA A 249 -7.39 17.29 -10.83
C ALA A 249 -6.05 17.30 -11.59
N THR A 250 -5.04 17.90 -10.95
CA THR A 250 -3.68 18.06 -11.48
C THR A 250 -2.70 17.04 -10.90
N TYR A 251 -3.08 16.45 -9.77
CA TYR A 251 -2.32 15.46 -9.02
C TYR A 251 -3.23 14.29 -8.63
N ALA A 252 -2.69 13.07 -8.64
CA ALA A 252 -3.36 11.89 -8.10
C ALA A 252 -2.36 10.98 -7.39
N ASN A 253 -2.82 10.21 -6.40
CA ASN A 253 -2.01 9.18 -5.75
C ASN A 253 -2.55 7.77 -6.05
N TYR A 254 -1.64 6.79 -6.00
CA TYR A 254 -2.02 5.37 -6.18
C TYR A 254 -1.14 4.45 -5.33
N VAL A 255 -1.62 3.21 -5.12
CA VAL A 255 -0.81 2.11 -4.57
C VAL A 255 -1.20 0.80 -5.25
N GLY A 256 -0.22 0.03 -5.69
CA GLY A 256 -0.44 -1.25 -6.37
C GLY A 256 -0.91 -1.11 -7.83
N LYS A 257 -2.07 -1.66 -8.16
CA LYS A 257 -2.53 -1.88 -9.54
C LYS A 257 -3.51 -0.86 -10.16
N PRO A 258 -3.90 0.26 -9.55
CA PRO A 258 -4.85 1.20 -10.15
C PRO A 258 -4.47 1.65 -11.56
N LEU A 259 -3.18 1.89 -11.85
CA LEU A 259 -2.72 2.27 -13.20
C LEU A 259 -3.11 1.19 -14.23
N SER A 260 -2.82 -0.07 -13.94
CA SER A 260 -3.16 -1.19 -14.81
C SER A 260 -4.67 -1.34 -15.01
N TYR A 261 -5.48 -1.08 -13.97
CA TYR A 261 -6.95 -1.14 -14.09
C TYR A 261 -7.51 -0.01 -14.96
N VAL A 262 -6.97 1.19 -14.83
CA VAL A 262 -7.35 2.32 -15.70
C VAL A 262 -6.93 2.04 -17.15
N LEU A 263 -5.73 1.48 -17.36
CA LEU A 263 -5.25 1.09 -18.69
C LEU A 263 -6.10 0.00 -19.35
N ALA A 264 -6.70 -0.90 -18.58
CA ALA A 264 -7.63 -1.93 -19.07
C ALA A 264 -8.98 -1.35 -19.54
N THR A 265 -9.29 -0.08 -19.25
CA THR A 265 -10.48 0.57 -19.80
C THR A 265 -10.27 0.90 -21.28
N PRO A 266 -11.33 0.92 -22.12
CA PRO A 266 -11.21 1.26 -23.53
C PRO A 266 -10.51 2.61 -23.73
N ALA A 267 -9.44 2.64 -24.54
CA ALA A 267 -8.73 3.86 -24.89
C ALA A 267 -9.60 4.76 -25.79
N ARG A 268 -9.48 6.07 -25.64
CA ARG A 268 -10.17 7.10 -26.41
C ARG A 268 -9.17 8.12 -26.93
N ASP A 269 -9.47 8.72 -28.07
CA ASP A 269 -8.60 9.72 -28.72
C ASP A 269 -8.39 10.98 -27.86
N ASP A 270 -9.32 11.24 -26.90
CA ASP A 270 -9.30 12.39 -26.02
C ASP A 270 -8.74 12.10 -24.61
N ASP A 271 -8.18 10.91 -24.37
CA ASP A 271 -7.68 10.54 -23.03
C ASP A 271 -6.61 11.49 -22.52
N ALA A 272 -5.76 12.02 -23.38
CA ALA A 272 -4.74 13.02 -23.04
C ALA A 272 -5.29 14.46 -22.86
N ASP A 273 -6.55 14.71 -23.22
CA ASP A 273 -7.21 16.01 -22.97
C ASP A 273 -7.77 16.04 -21.54
N ASN A 274 -6.89 16.26 -20.59
CA ASN A 274 -7.19 16.30 -19.16
C ASN A 274 -6.14 17.17 -18.42
N PRO A 275 -6.44 17.69 -17.20
CA PRO A 275 -5.53 18.56 -16.45
C PRO A 275 -4.45 17.81 -15.65
N LEU A 276 -4.46 16.48 -15.62
CA LEU A 276 -3.56 15.68 -14.79
C LEU A 276 -2.10 15.84 -15.25
N ARG A 277 -1.26 16.37 -14.38
CA ARG A 277 0.17 16.57 -14.66
C ARG A 277 1.07 15.55 -13.99
N LEU A 278 0.64 15.01 -12.85
CA LEU A 278 1.45 14.13 -12.02
C LEU A 278 0.61 13.07 -11.34
N VAL A 279 1.10 11.83 -11.37
CA VAL A 279 0.59 10.72 -10.56
C VAL A 279 1.74 10.17 -9.72
N PHE A 280 1.56 10.10 -8.41
CA PHE A 280 2.57 9.62 -7.46
C PHE A 280 2.10 8.40 -6.69
N GLY A 281 2.92 7.37 -6.61
CA GLY A 281 2.53 6.18 -5.85
C GLY A 281 3.61 5.13 -5.71
N ASN A 282 3.16 3.90 -5.51
CA ASN A 282 4.00 2.77 -5.14
C ASN A 282 3.51 1.48 -5.81
N GLU A 283 4.43 0.55 -6.04
CA GLU A 283 4.15 -0.84 -6.44
C GLU A 283 3.55 -0.99 -7.87
N ALA A 284 3.67 -0.02 -8.77
CA ALA A 284 3.32 -0.21 -10.18
C ALA A 284 4.46 -0.90 -10.94
N ASN A 285 4.12 -1.68 -11.97
CA ASN A 285 5.13 -2.18 -12.90
C ASN A 285 5.51 -1.10 -13.93
N GLU A 286 6.74 -1.16 -14.45
CA GLU A 286 7.29 -0.16 -15.37
C GLU A 286 6.43 0.02 -16.62
N ARG A 287 5.96 -1.07 -17.20
CA ARG A 287 5.11 -1.03 -18.40
C ARG A 287 3.83 -0.23 -18.13
N ALA A 288 3.16 -0.45 -16.98
CA ALA A 288 1.97 0.31 -16.62
C ALA A 288 2.28 1.79 -16.38
N ILE A 289 3.45 2.11 -15.83
CA ILE A 289 3.93 3.49 -15.65
C ILE A 289 4.05 4.19 -17.01
N ASP A 290 4.78 3.58 -17.96
CA ASP A 290 5.04 4.16 -19.27
C ASP A 290 3.78 4.29 -20.12
N GLU A 291 2.95 3.23 -20.17
CA GLU A 291 1.69 3.22 -20.90
C GLU A 291 0.69 4.25 -20.35
N PHE A 292 0.62 4.39 -19.01
CA PHE A 292 -0.25 5.37 -18.36
C PHE A 292 0.22 6.80 -18.66
N ALA A 293 1.51 7.07 -18.50
CA ALA A 293 2.10 8.36 -18.80
C ALA A 293 1.84 8.78 -20.25
N ALA A 294 2.04 7.86 -21.21
CA ALA A 294 1.79 8.10 -22.63
C ALA A 294 0.30 8.33 -22.94
N ARG A 295 -0.61 7.51 -22.38
CA ARG A 295 -2.05 7.59 -22.65
C ARG A 295 -2.68 8.87 -22.11
N PHE A 296 -2.31 9.30 -20.90
CA PHE A 296 -2.93 10.44 -20.22
C PHE A 296 -2.11 11.74 -20.29
N GLY A 297 -0.91 11.71 -20.93
CA GLY A 297 -0.06 12.89 -21.10
C GLY A 297 0.51 13.46 -19.80
N CYS A 298 0.71 12.62 -18.78
CA CYS A 298 1.15 13.03 -17.45
C CYS A 298 2.49 12.37 -17.06
N THR A 299 3.09 12.85 -15.97
CA THR A 299 4.25 12.20 -15.34
C THR A 299 3.77 11.21 -14.29
N VAL A 300 4.27 9.98 -14.32
CA VAL A 300 4.05 8.99 -13.27
C VAL A 300 5.35 8.82 -12.49
N VAL A 301 5.28 8.99 -11.18
CA VAL A 301 6.41 8.76 -10.26
C VAL A 301 6.04 7.62 -9.33
N ASP A 302 6.71 6.50 -9.50
CA ASP A 302 6.62 5.37 -8.57
C ASP A 302 7.75 5.44 -7.54
N SER A 303 7.53 5.00 -6.32
CA SER A 303 8.54 5.03 -5.26
C SER A 303 8.43 3.82 -4.36
N TYR A 304 9.52 3.49 -3.67
CA TYR A 304 9.50 2.49 -2.61
C TYR A 304 9.11 3.14 -1.28
N SER A 305 8.08 2.63 -0.63
CA SER A 305 7.74 3.00 0.75
C SER A 305 6.97 1.89 1.46
N SER A 306 6.95 1.95 2.78
CA SER A 306 6.10 1.13 3.65
C SER A 306 5.40 2.03 4.67
N THR A 307 4.35 1.52 5.32
CA THR A 307 3.67 2.26 6.39
C THR A 307 4.61 2.51 7.57
N GLU A 308 5.53 1.61 7.84
CA GLU A 308 6.58 1.73 8.86
C GLU A 308 7.56 2.87 8.57
N ASN A 309 7.88 3.11 7.29
CA ASN A 309 8.78 4.16 6.78
C ASN A 309 10.16 4.19 7.48
N ALA A 310 10.66 3.00 7.85
CA ALA A 310 11.96 2.84 8.51
C ALA A 310 13.13 2.79 7.52
N VAL A 311 12.85 2.33 6.32
CA VAL A 311 13.79 2.20 5.21
C VAL A 311 13.40 3.16 4.10
N VAL A 312 14.33 3.96 3.62
CA VAL A 312 14.10 4.93 2.55
C VAL A 312 15.07 4.66 1.40
N VAL A 313 14.50 4.44 0.21
CA VAL A 313 15.23 4.36 -1.06
C VAL A 313 14.76 5.52 -1.93
N GLN A 314 15.69 6.38 -2.29
CA GLN A 314 15.40 7.62 -3.00
C GLN A 314 15.52 7.44 -4.50
N ARG A 315 14.45 7.68 -5.22
CA ARG A 315 14.39 7.66 -6.67
C ARG A 315 15.18 8.82 -7.26
N GLN A 316 15.94 8.57 -8.31
CA GLN A 316 16.74 9.57 -9.03
C GLN A 316 16.40 9.56 -10.52
N PRO A 317 16.56 10.69 -11.24
CA PRO A 317 16.17 10.80 -12.66
C PRO A 317 16.94 9.87 -13.61
N ASP A 318 18.18 9.52 -13.26
CA ASP A 318 19.11 8.74 -14.08
C ASP A 318 19.21 7.27 -13.67
N MET A 319 18.23 6.79 -12.90
CA MET A 319 18.26 5.41 -12.42
C MET A 319 18.04 4.40 -13.56
N PRO A 320 18.69 3.24 -13.49
CA PRO A 320 18.45 2.13 -14.41
C PRO A 320 17.00 1.61 -14.32
N ALA A 321 16.51 1.05 -15.42
CA ALA A 321 15.21 0.37 -15.44
C ALA A 321 15.14 -0.74 -14.38
N GLY A 322 14.00 -0.85 -13.70
CA GLY A 322 13.77 -1.82 -12.61
C GLY A 322 14.38 -1.44 -11.26
N ALA A 323 15.21 -0.42 -11.15
CA ALA A 323 15.74 0.03 -9.88
C ALA A 323 14.68 0.77 -9.06
N LEU A 324 14.73 0.61 -7.74
CA LEU A 324 13.96 1.43 -6.79
C LEU A 324 14.58 2.82 -6.61
N GLY A 325 15.89 2.93 -6.77
CA GLY A 325 16.68 4.12 -6.52
C GLY A 325 17.95 3.86 -5.74
N ARG A 326 18.47 4.88 -5.04
CA ARG A 326 19.61 4.76 -4.14
C ARG A 326 19.16 4.77 -2.68
N PRO A 327 19.71 3.89 -1.85
CA PRO A 327 19.37 3.85 -0.42
C PRO A 327 19.96 5.09 0.27
N LEU A 328 19.25 5.61 1.27
CA LEU A 328 19.82 6.62 2.16
C LEU A 328 20.93 6.05 3.03
N PRO A 329 21.85 6.90 3.56
CA PRO A 329 22.89 6.45 4.50
C PRO A 329 22.31 5.64 5.64
N GLY A 330 22.90 4.49 5.93
CA GLY A 330 22.41 3.54 6.93
C GLY A 330 21.43 2.48 6.38
N VAL A 331 20.99 2.58 5.14
CA VAL A 331 20.18 1.51 4.52
C VAL A 331 21.08 0.62 3.67
N ALA A 332 20.97 -0.70 3.88
CA ALA A 332 21.78 -1.71 3.20
C ALA A 332 20.94 -2.96 2.87
N VAL A 333 21.46 -3.79 1.97
CA VAL A 333 20.95 -5.14 1.72
C VAL A 333 21.83 -6.11 2.48
N LEU A 334 21.25 -6.84 3.43
CA LEU A 334 21.96 -7.78 4.29
C LEU A 334 21.43 -9.19 4.15
N ASP A 335 22.33 -10.15 4.25
CA ASP A 335 21.97 -11.55 4.43
C ASP A 335 21.33 -11.75 5.82
N ALA A 336 20.16 -12.38 5.88
CA ALA A 336 19.35 -12.50 7.08
C ALA A 336 19.94 -13.43 8.16
N GLU A 337 20.82 -14.37 7.77
CA GLU A 337 21.45 -15.33 8.68
C GLU A 337 22.73 -14.76 9.29
N THR A 338 23.55 -14.13 8.45
CA THR A 338 24.87 -13.63 8.86
C THR A 338 24.86 -12.16 9.30
N SER A 339 23.82 -11.40 8.92
CA SER A 339 23.73 -9.93 9.08
C SER A 339 24.87 -9.17 8.38
N LEU A 340 25.50 -9.78 7.40
CA LEU A 340 26.55 -9.15 6.59
C LEU A 340 25.96 -8.64 5.27
N PRO A 341 26.58 -7.62 4.64
CA PRO A 341 26.18 -7.18 3.29
C PRO A 341 26.26 -8.33 2.28
N THR A 342 25.25 -8.45 1.43
CA THR A 342 25.23 -9.39 0.30
C THR A 342 26.25 -8.98 -0.77
N ALA A 343 26.56 -9.90 -1.69
CA ALA A 343 27.35 -9.59 -2.87
C ALA A 343 26.62 -8.56 -3.76
N ASP A 344 27.38 -7.77 -4.50
CA ASP A 344 26.77 -6.91 -5.52
C ASP A 344 26.15 -7.76 -6.64
N ALA A 345 25.02 -7.31 -7.14
CA ALA A 345 24.31 -7.94 -8.24
C ALA A 345 25.14 -7.90 -9.54
N VAL A 346 25.18 -9.02 -10.25
CA VAL A 346 25.82 -9.15 -11.54
C VAL A 346 24.76 -9.38 -12.60
N PHE A 347 24.76 -8.55 -13.63
CA PHE A 347 23.84 -8.66 -14.77
C PHE A 347 24.56 -9.16 -16.02
N ASP A 348 23.85 -9.92 -16.84
CA ASP A 348 24.28 -10.25 -18.18
C ASP A 348 24.05 -9.09 -19.16
N ASP A 349 24.45 -9.28 -20.45
CA ASP A 349 24.29 -8.27 -21.49
C ASP A 349 22.82 -7.90 -21.79
N ASP A 350 21.87 -8.75 -21.38
CA ASP A 350 20.42 -8.51 -21.49
C ASP A 350 19.81 -7.88 -20.22
N GLY A 351 20.64 -7.54 -19.23
CA GLY A 351 20.21 -6.94 -17.96
C GLY A 351 19.57 -7.91 -16.97
N ARG A 352 19.83 -9.22 -17.08
CA ARG A 352 19.30 -10.25 -16.20
C ARG A 352 20.26 -10.54 -15.05
N LEU A 353 19.72 -10.68 -13.84
CA LEU A 353 20.49 -11.01 -12.64
C LEU A 353 21.03 -12.44 -12.73
N THR A 354 22.36 -12.63 -12.64
CA THR A 354 23.04 -13.92 -12.81
C THR A 354 23.50 -14.58 -11.50
N ASN A 355 23.60 -13.81 -10.41
CA ASN A 355 24.06 -14.28 -9.10
C ASN A 355 23.01 -14.05 -8.00
N ALA A 356 21.75 -14.41 -8.25
CA ALA A 356 20.62 -14.13 -7.38
C ALA A 356 20.81 -14.67 -5.95
N ASP A 357 21.35 -15.89 -5.79
CA ASP A 357 21.55 -16.55 -4.50
C ASP A 357 22.54 -15.80 -3.59
N GLU A 358 23.49 -15.09 -4.16
CA GLU A 358 24.53 -14.36 -3.45
C GLU A 358 24.18 -12.88 -3.24
N ALA A 359 23.36 -12.31 -4.14
CA ALA A 359 23.06 -10.88 -4.19
C ALA A 359 21.76 -10.50 -3.46
N ILE A 360 20.76 -11.40 -3.40
CA ILE A 360 19.48 -11.13 -2.76
C ILE A 360 19.61 -11.26 -1.24
N GLY A 361 19.20 -10.21 -0.53
CA GLY A 361 19.09 -10.17 0.92
C GLY A 361 17.91 -9.34 1.37
N GLU A 362 17.80 -9.10 2.67
CA GLU A 362 16.76 -8.25 3.24
C GLU A 362 17.23 -6.78 3.26
N LEU A 363 16.30 -5.88 2.93
CA LEU A 363 16.55 -4.43 2.98
C LEU A 363 16.45 -3.94 4.42
N VAL A 364 17.53 -3.40 4.97
CA VAL A 364 17.69 -3.14 6.40
C VAL A 364 18.12 -1.70 6.63
N ASN A 365 17.56 -1.04 7.65
CA ASN A 365 18.12 0.19 8.19
C ASN A 365 19.08 -0.15 9.34
N THR A 366 20.37 -0.07 9.07
CA THR A 366 21.44 -0.39 10.03
C THR A 366 21.68 0.71 11.06
N ALA A 367 21.11 1.91 10.84
CA ALA A 367 21.23 3.06 11.75
C ALA A 367 20.13 3.10 12.84
N GLY A 368 19.20 2.12 12.83
CA GLY A 368 18.11 2.04 13.82
C GLY A 368 16.72 1.98 13.20
N SER A 369 15.72 2.50 13.91
CA SER A 369 14.31 2.41 13.51
C SER A 369 13.89 3.41 12.41
N GLY A 370 14.69 4.41 12.07
CA GLY A 370 14.29 5.48 11.18
C GLY A 370 13.02 6.20 11.69
N ALA A 371 12.00 6.35 10.83
CA ALA A 371 10.71 6.92 11.18
C ALA A 371 9.70 5.90 11.76
N PHE A 372 10.14 4.67 12.03
CA PHE A 372 9.28 3.67 12.65
C PHE A 372 9.09 3.96 14.14
N ALA A 373 7.86 4.27 14.55
CA ALA A 373 7.47 4.58 15.92
C ALA A 373 6.93 3.37 16.70
N GLY A 374 7.10 2.15 16.15
CA GLY A 374 6.63 0.90 16.75
C GLY A 374 5.25 0.46 16.27
N TYR A 375 4.83 -0.71 16.77
CA TYR A 375 3.47 -1.22 16.65
C TYR A 375 2.72 -1.00 17.95
N TYR A 376 1.44 -0.66 17.85
CA TYR A 376 0.61 -0.45 19.04
C TYR A 376 0.22 -1.80 19.67
N ASN A 377 0.46 -1.95 20.96
CA ASN A 377 0.18 -3.15 21.76
C ASN A 377 0.77 -4.47 21.19
N ASP A 378 1.85 -4.39 20.40
CA ASP A 378 2.48 -5.58 19.80
C ASP A 378 4.02 -5.54 19.89
N PRO A 379 4.59 -5.66 21.09
CA PRO A 379 6.05 -5.67 21.28
C PRO A 379 6.72 -6.90 20.65
N GLY A 380 5.97 -7.99 20.45
CA GLY A 380 6.47 -9.18 19.75
C GLY A 380 6.78 -8.87 18.30
N ALA A 381 5.82 -8.27 17.59
CA ALA A 381 6.00 -7.85 16.22
C ALA A 381 7.10 -6.79 16.06
N GLU A 382 7.23 -5.90 17.03
CA GLU A 382 8.30 -4.90 17.04
C GLU A 382 9.68 -5.56 17.17
N SER A 383 9.83 -6.55 18.08
CA SER A 383 11.09 -7.27 18.26
C SER A 383 11.50 -8.10 17.03
N GLU A 384 10.54 -8.60 16.24
CA GLU A 384 10.80 -9.26 14.96
C GLU A 384 11.45 -8.31 13.95
N ARG A 385 11.04 -7.04 13.96
CA ARG A 385 11.58 -6.00 13.07
C ARG A 385 12.86 -5.38 13.58
N MET A 386 13.00 -5.21 14.91
CA MET A 386 14.17 -4.62 15.54
C MET A 386 15.13 -5.70 16.01
N ARG A 387 16.03 -6.16 15.12
CA ARG A 387 17.03 -7.19 15.42
C ARG A 387 18.43 -6.59 15.47
N GLY A 388 19.16 -6.82 16.54
CA GLY A 388 20.54 -6.30 16.71
C GLY A 388 20.65 -4.78 16.64
N GLY A 389 19.61 -4.04 17.03
CA GLY A 389 19.55 -2.57 16.94
C GLY A 389 19.27 -2.02 15.53
N MET A 390 19.03 -2.88 14.54
CA MET A 390 18.73 -2.54 13.16
C MET A 390 17.25 -2.84 12.86
N TYR A 391 16.66 -2.06 11.95
CA TYR A 391 15.30 -2.33 11.47
C TYR A 391 15.34 -3.19 10.20
N TRP A 392 14.71 -4.36 10.26
CA TRP A 392 14.58 -5.32 9.19
C TRP A 392 13.20 -5.17 8.53
N SER A 393 13.19 -4.78 7.26
CA SER A 393 11.95 -4.39 6.57
C SER A 393 11.03 -5.56 6.24
N GLY A 394 11.58 -6.77 6.11
CA GLY A 394 10.88 -7.91 5.54
C GLY A 394 10.73 -7.84 4.03
N ASP A 395 11.39 -6.87 3.38
CA ASP A 395 11.44 -6.74 1.94
C ASP A 395 12.81 -7.22 1.42
N LEU A 396 12.78 -8.09 0.42
CA LEU A 396 13.97 -8.60 -0.25
C LEU A 396 14.41 -7.61 -1.33
N ALA A 397 15.71 -7.42 -1.44
CA ALA A 397 16.32 -6.56 -2.43
C ALA A 397 17.69 -7.09 -2.85
N TYR A 398 18.22 -6.53 -3.91
CA TYR A 398 19.63 -6.66 -4.29
C TYR A 398 20.17 -5.31 -4.73
N ARG A 399 21.49 -5.15 -4.64
CA ARG A 399 22.16 -3.90 -4.98
C ARG A 399 23.25 -4.19 -6.01
N ASP A 400 23.35 -3.32 -7.02
CA ASP A 400 24.49 -3.40 -7.99
C ASP A 400 25.74 -2.66 -7.49
N ALA A 401 26.82 -2.79 -8.25
CA ALA A 401 28.12 -2.18 -7.93
C ALA A 401 28.08 -0.63 -7.95
N GLU A 402 27.14 -0.04 -8.68
CA GLU A 402 26.90 1.40 -8.73
C GLU A 402 26.04 1.89 -7.55
N GLY A 403 25.50 0.96 -6.74
CA GLY A 403 24.72 1.25 -5.54
C GLY A 403 23.21 1.44 -5.78
N TRP A 404 22.71 1.07 -6.96
CA TRP A 404 21.27 1.02 -7.21
C TRP A 404 20.64 -0.20 -6.54
N VAL A 405 19.49 0.00 -5.92
CA VAL A 405 18.73 -1.05 -5.25
C VAL A 405 17.56 -1.49 -6.09
N TYR A 406 17.34 -2.79 -6.16
CA TYR A 406 16.26 -3.44 -6.90
C TYR A 406 15.42 -4.28 -5.94
N PHE A 407 14.09 -4.24 -6.11
CA PHE A 407 13.17 -5.02 -5.28
C PHE A 407 13.16 -6.49 -5.72
N ALA A 408 13.30 -7.41 -4.78
CA ALA A 408 13.27 -8.85 -5.04
C ALA A 408 12.02 -9.57 -4.48
N GLY A 409 11.16 -8.88 -3.76
CA GLY A 409 9.96 -9.47 -3.16
C GLY A 409 9.89 -9.25 -1.66
N ARG A 410 9.15 -10.11 -0.97
CA ARG A 410 9.06 -10.10 0.49
C ARG A 410 9.62 -11.39 1.08
N THR A 411 10.13 -11.31 2.30
CA THR A 411 10.59 -12.50 3.03
C THR A 411 9.48 -13.54 3.21
N ALA A 412 8.22 -13.10 3.32
CA ALA A 412 7.05 -13.97 3.39
C ALA A 412 6.69 -14.66 2.06
N ASP A 413 7.19 -14.14 0.94
CA ASP A 413 7.00 -14.68 -0.41
C ASP A 413 8.23 -15.54 -0.85
N TRP A 414 9.10 -15.86 0.10
CA TRP A 414 10.25 -16.70 -0.13
C TRP A 414 9.80 -18.15 -0.23
N MET A 415 10.25 -18.84 -1.25
CA MET A 415 9.92 -20.25 -1.53
C MET A 415 11.15 -21.10 -1.31
N ARG A 416 11.04 -22.21 -0.59
CA ARG A 416 12.16 -23.12 -0.36
C ARG A 416 12.01 -24.38 -1.20
N VAL A 417 12.56 -24.35 -2.40
CA VAL A 417 12.45 -25.41 -3.39
C VAL A 417 13.73 -26.24 -3.41
N ASP A 418 13.65 -27.53 -3.05
CA ASP A 418 14.80 -28.46 -3.01
C ASP A 418 16.03 -27.90 -2.27
N GLY A 419 15.81 -27.18 -1.18
CA GLY A 419 16.86 -26.59 -0.35
C GLY A 419 17.41 -25.24 -0.82
N GLU A 420 16.97 -24.72 -1.96
CA GLU A 420 17.29 -23.38 -2.43
C GLU A 420 16.18 -22.39 -2.07
N ASN A 421 16.58 -21.16 -1.75
CA ASN A 421 15.66 -20.07 -1.47
C ASN A 421 15.38 -19.27 -2.75
N LEU A 422 14.13 -19.15 -3.14
CA LEU A 422 13.69 -18.43 -4.34
C LEU A 422 12.75 -17.29 -3.97
N ALA A 423 13.00 -16.11 -4.50
CA ALA A 423 12.12 -14.97 -4.36
C ALA A 423 11.04 -14.99 -5.46
N ALA A 424 9.79 -14.71 -5.09
CA ALA A 424 8.67 -14.75 -6.03
C ALA A 424 8.71 -13.61 -7.06
N ALA A 425 9.09 -12.40 -6.67
CA ALA A 425 9.04 -11.23 -7.55
C ALA A 425 9.96 -11.31 -8.78
N PRO A 426 11.18 -11.85 -8.74
CA PRO A 426 11.96 -12.09 -9.95
C PRO A 426 11.25 -13.01 -10.94
N LEU A 427 10.59 -14.07 -10.46
CA LEU A 427 9.84 -14.99 -11.30
C LEU A 427 8.58 -14.34 -11.91
N GLU A 428 7.91 -13.48 -11.16
CA GLU A 428 6.78 -12.69 -11.66
C GLU A 428 7.21 -11.74 -12.77
N ARG A 429 8.38 -11.09 -12.64
CA ARG A 429 8.93 -10.24 -13.71
C ARG A 429 9.23 -11.01 -14.98
N ILE A 430 9.70 -12.26 -14.88
CA ILE A 430 9.88 -13.13 -16.05
C ILE A 430 8.54 -13.31 -16.77
N TRP A 431 7.47 -13.68 -16.05
CA TRP A 431 6.15 -13.87 -16.64
C TRP A 431 5.59 -12.60 -17.29
N LEU A 432 5.82 -11.43 -16.69
CA LEU A 432 5.35 -10.13 -17.22
C LEU A 432 6.07 -9.67 -18.49
N ARG A 433 7.17 -10.35 -18.92
CA ARG A 433 7.79 -10.15 -20.23
C ARG A 433 6.94 -10.71 -21.38
N HIS A 434 6.06 -11.67 -21.07
CA HIS A 434 5.17 -12.23 -22.09
C HIS A 434 4.10 -11.19 -22.47
N PRO A 435 3.94 -10.83 -23.77
CA PRO A 435 3.06 -9.73 -24.18
C PRO A 435 1.59 -9.92 -23.81
N ALA A 436 1.11 -11.17 -23.74
CA ALA A 436 -0.26 -11.49 -23.35
C ALA A 436 -0.47 -11.48 -21.83
N VAL A 437 0.58 -11.62 -21.00
CA VAL A 437 0.43 -11.70 -19.54
C VAL A 437 0.24 -10.31 -18.96
N THR A 438 -0.94 -10.07 -18.39
CA THR A 438 -1.31 -8.80 -17.75
C THR A 438 -1.13 -8.83 -16.24
N GLN A 439 -1.25 -10.02 -15.62
CA GLN A 439 -1.05 -10.23 -14.19
C GLN A 439 -0.31 -11.55 -13.95
N ALA A 440 0.61 -11.52 -13.01
CA ALA A 440 1.31 -12.70 -12.53
C ALA A 440 1.38 -12.69 -11.00
N ALA A 441 1.14 -13.83 -10.37
CA ALA A 441 1.37 -14.06 -8.96
C ALA A 441 2.08 -15.41 -8.81
N VAL A 442 3.30 -15.41 -8.30
CA VAL A 442 4.08 -16.61 -8.03
C VAL A 442 4.08 -16.87 -6.53
N TYR A 443 3.79 -18.10 -6.14
CA TYR A 443 3.70 -18.53 -4.75
C TYR A 443 4.12 -19.97 -4.58
N ALA A 444 4.36 -20.37 -3.33
CA ALA A 444 4.71 -21.72 -2.94
C ALA A 444 3.51 -22.50 -2.47
N VAL A 445 3.50 -23.79 -2.75
CA VAL A 445 2.67 -24.78 -2.07
C VAL A 445 3.57 -25.87 -1.51
N PRO A 446 3.24 -26.51 -0.38
CA PRO A 446 4.03 -27.64 0.12
C PRO A 446 4.19 -28.72 -0.95
N ASP A 447 5.35 -29.37 -1.01
CA ASP A 447 5.56 -30.50 -1.94
C ASP A 447 4.66 -31.68 -1.56
N PRO A 448 3.72 -32.09 -2.43
CA PRO A 448 2.77 -33.17 -2.13
C PRO A 448 3.38 -34.59 -2.18
N GLY A 449 4.64 -34.72 -2.55
CA GLY A 449 5.28 -36.03 -2.67
C GLY A 449 5.39 -36.78 -1.34
N PRO A 450 5.40 -38.12 -1.32
CA PRO A 450 5.43 -38.95 -0.10
C PRO A 450 6.71 -38.75 0.73
N HIS A 451 7.72 -38.12 0.17
CA HIS A 451 8.97 -37.71 0.82
C HIS A 451 9.24 -36.20 0.57
N GLY A 452 8.23 -35.46 0.17
CA GLY A 452 8.35 -34.04 -0.18
C GLY A 452 8.89 -33.21 0.98
N VAL A 453 10.02 -32.55 0.75
CA VAL A 453 10.61 -31.64 1.70
C VAL A 453 10.78 -30.29 0.98
N GLY A 454 10.06 -29.28 1.46
CA GLY A 454 10.10 -27.94 0.87
C GLY A 454 8.84 -27.60 0.07
N ASP A 455 9.01 -26.69 -0.86
CA ASP A 455 7.92 -26.08 -1.62
C ASP A 455 7.95 -26.47 -3.09
N GLN A 456 6.79 -26.39 -3.75
CA GLN A 456 6.65 -26.38 -5.20
C GLN A 456 6.19 -25.01 -5.68
N VAL A 457 6.76 -24.52 -6.78
CA VAL A 457 6.39 -23.23 -7.36
C VAL A 457 5.09 -23.34 -8.13
N VAL A 458 4.17 -22.42 -7.86
CA VAL A 458 2.93 -22.20 -8.63
C VAL A 458 2.93 -20.78 -9.21
N ALA A 459 2.53 -20.64 -10.48
CA ALA A 459 2.28 -19.36 -11.11
C ALA A 459 0.80 -19.22 -11.45
N ALA A 460 0.14 -18.18 -10.92
CA ALA A 460 -1.21 -17.79 -11.32
C ALA A 460 -1.13 -16.60 -12.29
N LEU A 461 -1.64 -16.77 -13.51
CA LEU A 461 -1.49 -15.83 -14.61
C LEU A 461 -2.85 -15.39 -15.16
N LEU A 462 -3.02 -14.09 -15.34
CA LEU A 462 -4.07 -13.55 -16.19
C LEU A 462 -3.44 -13.11 -17.51
N ALA A 463 -3.92 -13.67 -18.62
CA ALA A 463 -3.39 -13.39 -19.96
C ALA A 463 -4.52 -13.13 -20.96
N ASP A 464 -4.28 -12.17 -21.86
CA ASP A 464 -5.16 -11.83 -22.97
C ASP A 464 -4.34 -11.65 -24.26
N PRO A 465 -4.48 -12.54 -25.28
CA PRO A 465 -5.29 -13.77 -25.26
C PRO A 465 -4.78 -14.82 -24.26
N PRO A 466 -5.65 -15.77 -23.83
CA PRO A 466 -5.24 -16.87 -22.93
C PRO A 466 -4.13 -17.72 -23.54
N LEU A 467 -3.14 -18.09 -22.73
CA LEU A 467 -2.02 -18.95 -23.12
C LEU A 467 -2.42 -20.43 -23.24
N ASP A 468 -1.72 -21.18 -24.07
CA ASP A 468 -1.78 -22.63 -24.08
C ASP A 468 -0.50 -23.28 -23.50
N ALA A 469 -0.54 -24.60 -23.27
CA ALA A 469 0.56 -25.33 -22.67
C ALA A 469 1.87 -25.26 -23.52
N ALA A 470 1.73 -25.28 -24.84
CA ALA A 470 2.88 -25.20 -25.75
C ALA A 470 3.51 -23.80 -25.75
N GLU A 471 2.71 -22.76 -25.61
CA GLU A 471 3.17 -21.38 -25.51
C GLU A 471 3.88 -21.12 -24.18
N VAL A 472 3.32 -21.61 -23.06
CA VAL A 472 3.96 -21.57 -21.73
C VAL A 472 5.32 -22.27 -21.77
N THR A 473 5.39 -23.47 -22.36
CA THR A 473 6.65 -24.21 -22.51
C THR A 473 7.68 -23.41 -23.29
N ARG A 474 7.34 -22.95 -24.49
CA ARG A 474 8.25 -22.19 -25.35
C ARG A 474 8.72 -20.88 -24.71
N PHE A 475 7.81 -20.19 -24.04
CA PHE A 475 8.15 -18.94 -23.36
C PHE A 475 9.16 -19.16 -22.25
N LEU A 476 8.94 -20.14 -21.36
CA LEU A 476 9.86 -20.41 -20.26
C LEU A 476 11.21 -20.99 -20.73
N ASP A 477 11.23 -21.79 -21.80
CA ASP A 477 12.48 -22.31 -22.40
C ASP A 477 13.34 -21.19 -22.99
N ALA A 478 12.72 -20.07 -23.38
CA ALA A 478 13.42 -18.89 -23.91
C ALA A 478 13.95 -17.95 -22.82
N GLN A 479 13.72 -18.24 -21.52
CA GLN A 479 14.18 -17.39 -20.42
C GLN A 479 15.47 -17.93 -19.79
N PRO A 480 16.64 -17.41 -20.16
CA PRO A 480 17.93 -17.91 -19.66
C PRO A 480 18.18 -17.59 -18.18
N ASP A 481 17.51 -16.58 -17.63
CA ASP A 481 17.56 -16.18 -16.23
C ASP A 481 16.47 -16.84 -15.35
N LEU A 482 15.70 -17.77 -15.91
CA LEU A 482 14.78 -18.58 -15.11
C LEU A 482 15.59 -19.68 -14.39
N PRO A 483 15.69 -19.63 -13.04
CA PRO A 483 16.35 -20.70 -12.29
C PRO A 483 15.66 -22.03 -12.56
N THR A 484 16.43 -23.10 -12.67
CA THR A 484 15.86 -24.45 -12.93
C THR A 484 14.79 -24.82 -11.91
N LYS A 485 15.00 -24.48 -10.63
CA LYS A 485 14.07 -24.73 -9.53
C LYS A 485 12.94 -23.69 -9.45
N GLY A 486 13.11 -22.52 -10.09
CA GLY A 486 12.08 -21.49 -10.22
C GLY A 486 11.03 -21.77 -11.30
N ARG A 487 11.25 -22.82 -12.12
CA ARG A 487 10.26 -23.22 -13.11
C ARG A 487 9.02 -23.80 -12.41
N PRO A 488 7.82 -23.20 -12.58
CA PRO A 488 6.63 -23.64 -11.87
C PRO A 488 6.31 -25.13 -12.14
N ARG A 489 5.87 -25.83 -11.09
CA ARG A 489 5.25 -27.14 -11.28
C ARG A 489 3.86 -26.99 -11.88
N TRP A 490 3.11 -26.01 -11.38
CA TRP A 490 1.76 -25.71 -11.88
C TRP A 490 1.64 -24.28 -12.37
N VAL A 491 0.89 -24.10 -13.46
CA VAL A 491 0.51 -22.79 -13.98
C VAL A 491 -1.02 -22.70 -14.02
N ARG A 492 -1.59 -21.83 -13.17
CA ARG A 492 -3.02 -21.50 -13.17
C ARG A 492 -3.26 -20.38 -14.18
N LEU A 493 -3.99 -20.67 -15.24
CA LEU A 493 -4.46 -19.69 -16.21
C LEU A 493 -5.83 -19.20 -15.75
N LEU A 494 -5.87 -18.01 -15.17
CA LEU A 494 -7.07 -17.42 -14.56
C LEU A 494 -8.10 -17.03 -15.64
N ALA A 495 -9.38 -17.25 -15.37
CA ALA A 495 -10.46 -16.85 -16.29
C ALA A 495 -10.70 -15.32 -16.22
N ASP A 496 -10.58 -14.74 -15.05
CA ASP A 496 -10.74 -13.30 -14.83
C ASP A 496 -9.96 -12.83 -13.59
N LEU A 497 -9.98 -11.52 -13.38
CA LEU A 497 -9.25 -10.87 -12.29
C LEU A 497 -9.82 -11.18 -10.89
N ASP A 498 -11.10 -11.59 -10.80
CA ASP A 498 -11.78 -11.89 -9.54
C ASP A 498 -11.28 -13.19 -8.91
N GLU A 499 -10.57 -14.02 -9.68
CA GLU A 499 -9.90 -15.22 -9.15
C GLU A 499 -8.60 -14.92 -8.37
N LEU A 500 -8.12 -13.67 -8.38
CA LEU A 500 -6.99 -13.25 -7.55
C LEU A 500 -7.51 -12.64 -6.24
N PRO A 501 -7.32 -13.31 -5.08
CA PRO A 501 -7.65 -12.72 -3.78
C PRO A 501 -6.79 -11.47 -3.55
N ARG A 502 -7.43 -10.35 -3.14
CA ARG A 502 -6.79 -9.05 -3.04
C ARG A 502 -7.16 -8.31 -1.77
N THR A 503 -6.27 -7.45 -1.32
CA THR A 503 -6.54 -6.47 -0.28
C THR A 503 -7.41 -5.32 -0.82
N ALA A 504 -7.93 -4.46 0.07
CA ALA A 504 -8.62 -3.22 -0.30
C ALA A 504 -7.74 -2.27 -1.15
N THR A 505 -6.41 -2.38 -1.03
CA THR A 505 -5.43 -1.67 -1.87
C THR A 505 -5.03 -2.46 -3.12
N THR A 506 -5.85 -3.42 -3.54
CA THR A 506 -5.67 -4.24 -4.75
C THR A 506 -4.43 -5.15 -4.77
N LYS A 507 -3.71 -5.28 -3.66
CA LYS A 507 -2.54 -6.16 -3.53
C LYS A 507 -2.96 -7.63 -3.49
N VAL A 508 -2.30 -8.48 -4.29
CA VAL A 508 -2.59 -9.94 -4.32
C VAL A 508 -2.19 -10.58 -2.98
N LEU A 509 -3.11 -11.34 -2.42
CA LEU A 509 -2.91 -12.11 -1.19
C LEU A 509 -2.34 -13.50 -1.53
N LYS A 510 -1.03 -13.59 -1.77
CA LYS A 510 -0.35 -14.85 -2.12
C LYS A 510 -0.56 -15.95 -1.09
N ARG A 511 -0.65 -15.59 0.21
CA ARG A 511 -0.97 -16.54 1.27
C ARG A 511 -2.33 -17.22 1.08
N SER A 512 -3.34 -16.47 0.62
CA SER A 512 -4.64 -17.05 0.29
C SER A 512 -4.53 -18.00 -0.91
N LEU A 513 -3.78 -17.61 -1.95
CA LEU A 513 -3.49 -18.48 -3.10
C LEU A 513 -2.75 -19.76 -2.68
N ALA A 514 -1.76 -19.65 -1.80
CA ALA A 514 -1.02 -20.78 -1.26
C ALA A 514 -1.92 -21.74 -0.44
N ALA A 515 -2.83 -21.18 0.37
CA ALA A 515 -3.80 -21.96 1.14
C ALA A 515 -4.86 -22.65 0.26
N GLU A 516 -5.21 -22.04 -0.89
CA GLU A 516 -6.09 -22.65 -1.89
C GLU A 516 -5.40 -23.77 -2.68
N GLY A 517 -4.07 -23.79 -2.70
CA GLY A 517 -3.28 -24.72 -3.49
C GLY A 517 -3.26 -24.40 -4.99
N PRO A 518 -2.82 -25.35 -5.84
CA PRO A 518 -2.72 -25.13 -7.29
C PRO A 518 -4.07 -25.19 -8.02
N VAL A 519 -5.12 -25.75 -7.42
CA VAL A 519 -6.34 -26.25 -8.11
C VAL A 519 -7.56 -25.35 -7.95
N ALA A 520 -7.48 -24.22 -7.21
CA ALA A 520 -8.65 -23.35 -7.02
C ALA A 520 -8.97 -22.50 -8.26
N GLY A 521 -10.27 -22.18 -8.46
CA GLY A 521 -10.77 -21.23 -9.46
C GLY A 521 -11.43 -21.88 -10.67
N ARG A 522 -11.86 -21.02 -11.62
CA ARG A 522 -12.61 -21.39 -12.87
C ARG A 522 -11.69 -21.51 -14.08
N GLY A 523 -10.43 -21.12 -13.94
CA GLY A 523 -9.43 -21.13 -14.99
C GLY A 523 -8.90 -22.53 -15.32
N ARG A 524 -7.94 -22.58 -16.24
CA ARG A 524 -7.24 -23.82 -16.61
C ARG A 524 -6.02 -24.04 -15.73
N LEU A 525 -5.71 -25.29 -15.45
CA LEU A 525 -4.48 -25.69 -14.77
C LEU A 525 -3.58 -26.42 -15.76
N LEU A 526 -2.33 -25.98 -15.83
CA LEU A 526 -1.27 -26.68 -16.55
C LEU A 526 -0.32 -27.28 -15.53
N GLU A 527 0.11 -28.52 -15.74
CA GLU A 527 1.12 -29.19 -14.94
C GLU A 527 2.36 -29.49 -15.78
N ARG A 528 3.53 -29.28 -15.20
CA ARG A 528 4.81 -29.63 -15.80
C ARG A 528 5.07 -31.14 -15.64
N GLU A 529 5.56 -31.78 -16.68
CA GLU A 529 6.04 -33.15 -16.63
C GLU A 529 7.12 -33.31 -15.54
N GLU A 530 7.06 -34.42 -14.78
CA GLU A 530 7.83 -34.65 -13.55
C GLU A 530 9.36 -34.50 -13.71
N ARG A 531 9.90 -34.76 -14.90
CA ARG A 531 11.34 -34.64 -15.23
C ARG A 531 11.59 -33.86 -16.52
N GLY A 532 10.61 -33.04 -16.95
CA GLY A 532 10.66 -32.33 -18.21
C GLY A 532 10.54 -30.81 -18.04
N THR A 533 10.56 -30.11 -19.16
CA THR A 533 10.26 -28.66 -19.25
C THR A 533 8.90 -28.39 -19.87
N THR A 534 8.21 -29.43 -20.36
CA THR A 534 6.92 -29.32 -21.07
C THR A 534 5.76 -29.28 -20.10
N TYR A 535 4.71 -28.55 -20.50
CA TYR A 535 3.46 -28.43 -19.78
C TYR A 535 2.32 -29.12 -20.53
N ALA A 536 1.38 -29.66 -19.78
CA ALA A 536 0.14 -30.23 -20.29
C ALA A 536 -1.06 -29.76 -19.47
N ASP A 537 -2.24 -29.75 -20.10
CA ASP A 537 -3.50 -29.46 -19.40
C ASP A 537 -3.80 -30.58 -18.39
N VAL A 538 -4.14 -30.22 -17.17
CA VAL A 538 -4.63 -31.14 -16.16
C VAL A 538 -6.09 -31.47 -16.51
N THR A 539 -6.35 -32.73 -16.86
CA THR A 539 -7.68 -33.21 -17.27
C THR A 539 -8.50 -33.80 -16.12
N ASP A 540 -7.84 -34.28 -15.05
CA ASP A 540 -8.50 -34.71 -13.82
C ASP A 540 -7.92 -33.97 -12.60
N LEU A 541 -8.66 -32.96 -12.13
CA LEU A 541 -8.28 -32.16 -10.97
C LEU A 541 -8.21 -32.98 -9.66
N ARG A 542 -8.86 -34.15 -9.60
CA ARG A 542 -8.82 -35.03 -8.41
C ARG A 542 -7.45 -35.63 -8.20
N GLU A 543 -6.74 -35.97 -9.29
CA GLU A 543 -5.39 -36.47 -9.19
C GLU A 543 -4.42 -35.47 -8.57
N VAL A 544 -4.63 -34.18 -8.80
CA VAL A 544 -3.83 -33.10 -8.19
C VAL A 544 -4.25 -32.87 -6.73
N LEU A 545 -5.56 -32.90 -6.43
CA LEU A 545 -6.08 -32.72 -5.06
C LEU A 545 -5.68 -33.86 -4.13
N ASP A 546 -5.59 -35.08 -4.65
CA ASP A 546 -5.15 -36.24 -3.87
C ASP A 546 -3.62 -36.22 -3.61
N GLN A 547 -2.88 -35.34 -4.29
CA GLN A 547 -1.44 -35.17 -4.13
C GLN A 547 -1.11 -33.98 -3.19
N VAL A 548 -1.99 -33.03 -3.00
CA VAL A 548 -1.79 -31.81 -2.19
C VAL A 548 -2.60 -31.88 -0.89
#